data_d639438b74e466415d75f85091915d09
#
_entry.id   d639438b74e466415d75f85091915d09
#
_cell.length_a   1.000
_cell.length_b   1.000
_cell.length_c   1.000
_cell.angle_alpha   90.00
_cell.angle_beta   90.00
_cell.angle_gamma   90.00
#
_symmetry.space_group_name_H-M   'P 1'
#
loop_
_entity.id
_entity.type
_entity.pdbx_description
1 polymer ?
#
loop_
_entity_poly.entity_id
_entity_poly.type
_entity_poly.pdbx_seq_one_letter_code
_entity_poly.pdbx_strand_id
1 'polypeptide(L)'
;MESETLGRYRTFIERYYAAQLTKNVQKGSRSLIIDFKDLTKFDINLSENLLSNPRESLEFINAAIQEIEVGEINFKIRARIINLPESQKFKIRDLRSEHLGLLITCDGLIRQASDVRPRVVVGTFECPKCAAQLRVDQTESKMQEPKSCNQCRHKGKFTLIDKKLTDIQQLVIEEPPETLDGGEQPKRIRCILDDDLLEPDQERRRYPGNKVKIVGIVKEVAVSSKTGAQSTQFDIILECNSVETSDEDFTELEISKEEETEILRLSKDPEIYDKLIRSIAPVIYGYEEIKESIALQLFGGVRKVKDDGTEWRGDVHILLMGDPGAGKSILLRYIGNLAPKARYVAGRGASGAGLTAAVVKDEFLGGWALEAGTLVLANKGMACID
;
A
#
# COMPACT_ATOMS: atom_id res chain seq x y z
N MET A 1 13.20 3.34 33.83
CA MET A 1 12.81 3.98 32.55
C MET A 1 12.09 2.99 31.62
N GLU A 2 12.69 1.87 31.18
CA GLU A 2 12.04 0.91 30.29
C GLU A 2 10.73 0.31 30.84
N SER A 3 10.73 -0.13 32.10
CA SER A 3 9.53 -0.66 32.78
C SER A 3 8.42 0.38 32.98
N GLU A 4 8.76 1.63 33.13
CA GLU A 4 7.81 2.74 33.30
C GLU A 4 7.16 3.09 31.95
N THR A 5 7.94 3.13 30.86
CA THR A 5 7.46 3.37 29.51
C THR A 5 6.50 2.25 29.07
N LEU A 6 6.84 1.00 29.35
CA LEU A 6 5.99 -0.16 29.08
C LEU A 6 4.65 -0.05 29.84
N GLY A 7 4.68 0.31 31.12
CA GLY A 7 3.48 0.51 31.94
C GLY A 7 2.57 1.63 31.41
N ARG A 8 3.14 2.72 30.88
CA ARG A 8 2.38 3.82 30.28
C ARG A 8 1.70 3.38 28.98
N TYR A 9 2.39 2.65 28.09
CA TYR A 9 1.78 2.08 26.87
C TYR A 9 0.68 1.07 27.21
N ARG A 10 0.88 0.23 28.23
CA ARG A 10 -0.15 -0.70 28.69
C ARG A 10 -1.40 0.05 29.15
N THR A 11 -1.27 1.06 29.98
CA THR A 11 -2.40 1.90 30.46
C THR A 11 -3.12 2.59 29.28
N PHE A 12 -2.36 3.06 28.29
CA PHE A 12 -2.94 3.62 27.06
C PHE A 12 -3.80 2.62 26.32
N ILE A 13 -3.30 1.41 26.07
CA ILE A 13 -4.02 0.37 25.34
C ILE A 13 -5.25 -0.10 26.10
N GLU A 14 -5.13 -0.33 27.42
CA GLU A 14 -6.25 -0.71 28.28
C GLU A 14 -7.35 0.35 28.26
N ARG A 15 -7.01 1.62 28.23
CA ARG A 15 -7.99 2.72 28.28
C ARG A 15 -8.69 2.96 26.94
N TYR A 16 -7.97 2.93 25.84
CA TYR A 16 -8.50 3.34 24.54
C TYR A 16 -8.86 2.17 23.61
N TYR A 17 -8.19 1.04 23.75
CA TYR A 17 -8.23 -0.06 22.78
C TYR A 17 -8.63 -1.42 23.35
N ALA A 18 -8.96 -1.55 24.65
CA ALA A 18 -9.32 -2.83 25.27
C ALA A 18 -10.49 -3.54 24.55
N ALA A 19 -11.55 -2.81 24.22
CA ALA A 19 -12.71 -3.37 23.53
C ALA A 19 -12.36 -3.83 22.10
N GLN A 20 -11.54 -3.06 21.38
CA GLN A 20 -11.08 -3.40 20.03
C GLN A 20 -10.14 -4.61 20.07
N LEU A 21 -9.24 -4.66 21.05
CA LEU A 21 -8.32 -5.77 21.25
C LEU A 21 -9.10 -7.08 21.49
N THR A 22 -10.09 -7.06 22.37
CA THR A 22 -10.95 -8.21 22.64
C THR A 22 -11.70 -8.68 21.39
N LYS A 23 -12.23 -7.75 20.60
CA LYS A 23 -12.92 -8.06 19.33
C LYS A 23 -11.96 -8.64 18.29
N ASN A 24 -10.73 -8.11 18.20
CA ASN A 24 -9.72 -8.60 17.27
C ASN A 24 -9.27 -10.02 17.64
N VAL A 25 -9.07 -10.30 18.93
CA VAL A 25 -8.75 -11.65 19.43
C VAL A 25 -9.85 -12.64 19.06
N GLN A 26 -11.13 -12.28 19.26
CA GLN A 26 -12.27 -13.13 18.90
C GLN A 26 -12.35 -13.41 17.40
N LYS A 27 -11.95 -12.45 16.56
CA LYS A 27 -11.91 -12.60 15.10
C LYS A 27 -10.64 -13.31 14.59
N GLY A 28 -9.64 -13.54 15.45
CA GLY A 28 -8.34 -14.08 15.06
C GLY A 28 -7.44 -13.09 14.31
N SER A 29 -7.75 -11.80 14.34
CA SER A 29 -6.93 -10.75 13.71
C SER A 29 -5.65 -10.52 14.52
N ARG A 30 -4.51 -10.49 13.82
CA ARG A 30 -3.19 -10.30 14.43
C ARG A 30 -2.70 -8.85 14.45
N SER A 31 -3.56 -7.92 14.06
CA SER A 31 -3.24 -6.49 14.02
C SER A 31 -4.14 -5.67 14.96
N LEU A 32 -3.55 -4.70 15.67
CA LEU A 32 -4.26 -3.67 16.42
C LEU A 32 -3.96 -2.31 15.79
N ILE A 33 -4.99 -1.69 15.23
CA ILE A 33 -4.87 -0.37 14.61
C ILE A 33 -4.95 0.68 15.69
N ILE A 34 -3.92 1.53 15.79
CA ILE A 34 -3.77 2.59 16.78
C ILE A 34 -3.70 3.94 16.05
N ASP A 35 -4.63 4.84 16.39
CA ASP A 35 -4.59 6.21 15.87
C ASP A 35 -3.53 7.04 16.63
N PHE A 36 -2.60 7.65 15.91
CA PHE A 36 -1.57 8.50 16.50
C PHE A 36 -2.16 9.69 17.27
N LYS A 37 -3.30 10.20 16.84
CA LYS A 37 -3.99 11.29 17.53
C LYS A 37 -4.41 10.91 18.94
N ASP A 38 -4.84 9.68 19.16
CA ASP A 38 -5.25 9.21 20.49
C ASP A 38 -4.04 9.02 21.40
N LEU A 39 -2.90 8.59 20.86
CA LEU A 39 -1.64 8.54 21.60
C LEU A 39 -1.19 9.94 22.01
N THR A 40 -1.27 10.92 21.13
CA THR A 40 -0.92 12.31 21.43
C THR A 40 -1.84 12.93 22.49
N LYS A 41 -3.14 12.62 22.47
CA LYS A 41 -4.09 13.05 23.51
C LYS A 41 -3.80 12.43 24.87
N PHE A 42 -3.30 11.20 24.89
CA PHE A 42 -2.96 10.50 26.12
C PHE A 42 -1.64 11.02 26.70
N ASP A 43 -0.61 11.09 25.87
CA ASP A 43 0.75 11.47 26.30
C ASP A 43 1.61 11.97 25.14
N ILE A 44 1.96 13.25 25.18
CA ILE A 44 2.76 13.92 24.16
C ILE A 44 4.17 13.31 24.08
N ASN A 45 4.81 13.01 25.23
CA ASN A 45 6.17 12.47 25.24
C ASN A 45 6.24 11.09 24.58
N LEU A 46 5.22 10.24 24.78
CA LEU A 46 5.14 8.93 24.12
C LEU A 46 4.97 9.07 22.61
N SER A 47 4.18 10.05 22.16
CA SER A 47 4.00 10.31 20.73
C SER A 47 5.27 10.87 20.08
N GLU A 48 6.03 11.75 20.74
CA GLU A 48 7.32 12.25 20.27
C GLU A 48 8.38 11.14 20.21
N ASN A 49 8.42 10.27 21.22
CA ASN A 49 9.31 9.11 21.22
C ASN A 49 8.99 8.13 20.09
N LEU A 50 7.71 7.94 19.77
CA LEU A 50 7.31 7.09 18.64
C LEU A 50 7.79 7.66 17.29
N LEU A 51 7.85 8.98 17.13
CA LEU A 51 8.36 9.60 15.90
C LEU A 51 9.89 9.57 15.82
N SER A 52 10.58 9.80 16.94
CA SER A 52 12.06 9.86 16.99
C SER A 52 12.72 8.47 17.04
N ASN A 53 12.13 7.52 17.79
CA ASN A 53 12.63 6.15 17.95
C ASN A 53 11.52 5.13 17.70
N PRO A 54 11.04 5.02 16.43
CA PRO A 54 9.84 4.23 16.14
C PRO A 54 10.01 2.73 16.42
N ARG A 55 11.19 2.16 16.17
CA ARG A 55 11.43 0.73 16.41
C ARG A 55 11.27 0.36 17.87
N GLU A 56 11.97 1.04 18.75
CA GLU A 56 11.94 0.79 20.19
C GLU A 56 10.54 1.02 20.74
N SER A 57 9.88 2.11 20.33
CA SER A 57 8.52 2.43 20.74
C SER A 57 7.50 1.37 20.28
N LEU A 58 7.61 0.88 19.04
CA LEU A 58 6.74 -0.20 18.53
C LEU A 58 6.99 -1.53 19.25
N GLU A 59 8.24 -1.83 19.64
CA GLU A 59 8.55 -3.01 20.45
C GLU A 59 7.90 -2.91 21.84
N PHE A 60 7.95 -1.74 22.50
CA PHE A 60 7.25 -1.53 23.78
C PHE A 60 5.74 -1.62 23.64
N ILE A 61 5.15 -1.05 22.58
CA ILE A 61 3.71 -1.17 22.35
C ILE A 61 3.32 -2.63 22.11
N ASN A 62 4.08 -3.37 21.29
CA ASN A 62 3.83 -4.78 21.05
C ASN A 62 3.99 -5.64 22.32
N ALA A 63 4.96 -5.34 23.17
CA ALA A 63 5.14 -6.00 24.46
C ALA A 63 3.96 -5.69 25.40
N ALA A 64 3.53 -4.42 25.47
CA ALA A 64 2.38 -4.01 26.27
C ALA A 64 1.08 -4.72 25.84
N ILE A 65 0.85 -4.88 24.53
CA ILE A 65 -0.30 -5.63 24.01
C ILE A 65 -0.27 -7.08 24.51
N GLN A 66 0.90 -7.72 24.54
CA GLN A 66 1.05 -9.11 24.97
C GLN A 66 0.88 -9.32 26.47
N GLU A 67 1.14 -8.30 27.29
CA GLU A 67 0.96 -8.34 28.73
C GLU A 67 -0.52 -8.16 29.17
N ILE A 68 -1.38 -7.67 28.26
CA ILE A 68 -2.80 -7.51 28.55
C ILE A 68 -3.46 -8.88 28.44
N GLU A 69 -4.02 -9.36 29.55
CA GLU A 69 -4.76 -10.63 29.61
C GLU A 69 -6.09 -10.53 28.87
N VAL A 70 -6.11 -10.89 27.59
CA VAL A 70 -7.33 -11.00 26.76
C VAL A 70 -7.52 -12.44 26.32
N GLY A 71 -7.84 -13.34 27.29
CA GLY A 71 -8.05 -14.78 27.02
C GLY A 71 -6.76 -15.54 26.64
N GLU A 72 -6.90 -16.78 26.20
CA GLU A 72 -5.76 -17.59 25.68
C GLU A 72 -5.40 -17.11 24.27
N ILE A 73 -4.42 -16.22 24.16
CA ILE A 73 -3.91 -15.73 22.86
C ILE A 73 -2.78 -16.66 22.42
N ASN A 74 -3.01 -17.48 21.38
CA ASN A 74 -2.00 -18.35 20.78
C ASN A 74 -1.17 -17.68 19.67
N PHE A 75 -1.37 -16.38 19.41
CA PHE A 75 -0.69 -15.62 18.35
C PHE A 75 -0.25 -14.23 18.84
N LYS A 76 0.74 -13.66 18.16
CA LYS A 76 1.23 -12.31 18.47
C LYS A 76 0.39 -11.26 17.74
N ILE A 77 -0.08 -10.26 18.47
CA ILE A 77 -0.75 -9.09 17.92
C ILE A 77 0.28 -7.98 17.74
N ARG A 78 0.25 -7.31 16.60
CA ARG A 78 1.13 -6.18 16.28
C ARG A 78 0.38 -4.87 16.24
N ALA A 79 1.03 -3.82 16.72
CA ALA A 79 0.53 -2.46 16.65
C ALA A 79 0.73 -1.88 15.25
N ARG A 80 -0.34 -1.35 14.66
CA ARG A 80 -0.36 -0.70 13.36
C ARG A 80 -0.81 0.74 13.52
N ILE A 81 0.12 1.68 13.31
CA ILE A 81 -0.10 3.10 13.53
C ILE A 81 -0.71 3.73 12.29
N ILE A 82 -1.73 4.57 12.50
CA ILE A 82 -2.37 5.35 11.44
C ILE A 82 -2.44 6.84 11.82
N ASN A 83 -2.77 7.69 10.87
CA ASN A 83 -3.01 9.12 11.07
C ASN A 83 -1.85 9.88 11.70
N LEU A 84 -0.62 9.66 11.20
CA LEU A 84 0.53 10.48 11.60
C LEU A 84 0.28 11.97 11.31
N PRO A 85 0.96 12.89 12.03
CA PRO A 85 0.84 14.33 11.79
C PRO A 85 1.35 14.70 10.38
N GLU A 86 0.84 15.79 9.82
CA GLU A 86 1.23 16.28 8.49
C GLU A 86 2.74 16.57 8.38
N SER A 87 3.42 16.88 9.49
CA SER A 87 4.88 17.05 9.55
C SER A 87 5.66 15.78 9.20
N GLN A 88 5.04 14.60 9.30
CA GLN A 88 5.61 13.31 8.95
C GLN A 88 5.12 12.78 7.60
N LYS A 89 4.42 13.61 6.83
CA LYS A 89 3.96 13.28 5.49
C LYS A 89 4.96 13.78 4.45
N PHE A 90 5.56 12.85 3.73
CA PHE A 90 6.57 13.15 2.72
C PHE A 90 6.17 12.60 1.35
N LYS A 91 6.50 13.36 0.30
CA LYS A 91 6.46 12.83 -1.06
C LYS A 91 7.65 11.88 -1.27
N ILE A 92 7.48 10.86 -2.11
CA ILE A 92 8.55 9.88 -2.37
C ILE A 92 9.83 10.56 -2.89
N ARG A 93 9.69 11.62 -3.69
CA ARG A 93 10.79 12.40 -4.26
C ARG A 93 11.61 13.18 -3.23
N ASP A 94 11.02 13.50 -2.09
CA ASP A 94 11.65 14.32 -1.04
C ASP A 94 12.42 13.49 -0.01
N LEU A 95 12.31 12.15 -0.08
CA LEU A 95 13.02 11.27 0.83
C LEU A 95 14.53 11.33 0.62
N ARG A 96 15.28 11.53 1.71
CA ARG A 96 16.75 11.65 1.76
C ARG A 96 17.31 10.89 2.95
N SER A 97 18.63 10.88 3.06
CA SER A 97 19.35 10.24 4.18
C SER A 97 18.98 10.76 5.56
N GLU A 98 18.57 12.01 5.67
CA GLU A 98 18.09 12.62 6.94
C GLU A 98 16.80 11.98 7.48
N HIS A 99 16.02 11.33 6.62
CA HIS A 99 14.77 10.66 7.02
C HIS A 99 14.99 9.20 7.46
N LEU A 100 16.23 8.70 7.41
CA LEU A 100 16.54 7.33 7.81
C LEU A 100 16.21 7.11 9.30
N GLY A 101 15.49 6.03 9.57
CA GLY A 101 15.07 5.67 10.93
C GLY A 101 13.77 6.33 11.39
N LEU A 102 13.25 7.33 10.68
CA LEU A 102 11.99 8.01 11.03
C LEU A 102 10.77 7.20 10.62
N LEU A 103 9.68 7.36 11.36
CA LEU A 103 8.35 6.87 11.01
C LEU A 103 7.65 7.94 10.18
N ILE A 104 7.35 7.63 8.93
CA ILE A 104 6.77 8.56 7.96
C ILE A 104 5.50 8.02 7.31
N THR A 105 4.74 8.93 6.71
CA THR A 105 3.61 8.61 5.85
C THR A 105 3.93 9.01 4.40
N CYS A 106 3.67 8.10 3.47
CA CYS A 106 3.75 8.36 2.04
C CYS A 106 2.45 7.92 1.36
N ASP A 107 1.94 8.79 0.48
CA ASP A 107 0.86 8.43 -0.44
C ASP A 107 1.46 7.92 -1.75
N GLY A 108 0.89 6.87 -2.30
CA GLY A 108 1.38 6.28 -3.53
C GLY A 108 0.37 5.40 -4.25
N LEU A 109 0.70 5.07 -5.50
CA LEU A 109 0.00 4.09 -6.30
C LEU A 109 0.82 2.81 -6.34
N ILE A 110 0.21 1.66 -6.01
CA ILE A 110 0.90 0.38 -6.14
C ILE A 110 1.10 0.08 -7.63
N ARG A 111 2.37 0.09 -8.05
CA ARG A 111 2.76 -0.24 -9.43
C ARG A 111 3.04 -1.72 -9.60
N GLN A 112 3.65 -2.32 -8.60
CA GLN A 112 4.08 -3.71 -8.64
C GLN A 112 3.92 -4.35 -7.26
N ALA A 113 3.52 -5.60 -7.25
CA ALA A 113 3.49 -6.45 -6.08
C ALA A 113 4.22 -7.76 -6.40
N SER A 114 5.13 -8.18 -5.52
CA SER A 114 5.75 -9.50 -5.61
C SER A 114 4.82 -10.57 -5.04
N ASP A 115 5.17 -11.83 -5.27
CA ASP A 115 4.56 -12.93 -4.53
C ASP A 115 4.89 -12.85 -3.04
N VAL A 116 3.99 -13.38 -2.21
CA VAL A 116 4.26 -13.59 -0.78
C VAL A 116 5.25 -14.73 -0.65
N ARG A 117 6.36 -14.51 0.06
CA ARG A 117 7.42 -15.51 0.26
C ARG A 117 7.82 -15.61 1.72
N PRO A 118 8.03 -16.84 2.23
CA PRO A 118 8.57 -17.01 3.57
C PRO A 118 10.05 -16.60 3.62
N ARG A 119 10.39 -15.76 4.61
CA ARG A 119 11.76 -15.35 4.94
C ARG A 119 12.15 -15.82 6.32
N VAL A 120 13.41 -16.25 6.49
CA VAL A 120 13.96 -16.55 7.80
C VAL A 120 14.20 -15.26 8.56
N VAL A 121 13.62 -15.13 9.76
CA VAL A 121 13.82 -13.98 10.65
C VAL A 121 14.84 -14.33 11.75
N VAL A 122 14.76 -15.55 12.25
CA VAL A 122 15.70 -16.06 13.27
C VAL A 122 16.19 -17.43 12.84
N GLY A 123 17.52 -17.60 12.77
CA GLY A 123 18.16 -18.89 12.58
C GLY A 123 18.75 -19.38 13.90
N THR A 124 18.46 -20.62 14.29
CA THR A 124 19.09 -21.30 15.42
C THR A 124 20.19 -22.22 14.90
N PHE A 125 21.41 -21.94 15.29
CA PHE A 125 22.60 -22.66 14.84
C PHE A 125 23.20 -23.45 15.99
N GLU A 126 23.73 -24.61 15.69
CA GLU A 126 24.45 -25.46 16.64
C GLU A 126 25.96 -25.38 16.43
N CYS A 127 26.68 -25.25 17.53
CA CYS A 127 28.13 -25.29 17.50
C CYS A 127 28.64 -26.72 17.36
N PRO A 128 29.48 -27.06 16.35
CA PRO A 128 29.96 -28.40 16.13
C PRO A 128 30.92 -28.93 17.23
N LYS A 129 31.45 -28.04 18.10
CA LYS A 129 32.36 -28.41 19.18
C LYS A 129 31.69 -28.64 20.52
N CYS A 130 30.70 -27.85 20.89
CA CYS A 130 30.09 -27.90 22.22
C CYS A 130 28.55 -28.05 22.19
N ALA A 131 27.97 -28.27 21.03
CA ALA A 131 26.52 -28.39 20.81
C ALA A 131 25.67 -27.20 21.37
N ALA A 132 26.31 -26.07 21.63
CA ALA A 132 25.60 -24.89 22.09
C ALA A 132 24.71 -24.33 20.98
N GLN A 133 23.48 -23.99 21.32
CA GLN A 133 22.54 -23.36 20.39
C GLN A 133 22.72 -21.82 20.40
N LEU A 134 22.89 -21.25 19.24
CA LEU A 134 23.08 -19.82 19.00
C LEU A 134 21.94 -19.29 18.13
N ARG A 135 21.20 -18.34 18.64
CA ARG A 135 20.16 -17.64 17.87
C ARG A 135 20.76 -16.42 17.19
N VAL A 136 20.53 -16.28 15.91
CA VAL A 136 20.99 -15.15 15.09
C VAL A 136 19.80 -14.58 14.33
N ASP A 137 19.53 -13.30 14.58
CA ASP A 137 18.50 -12.55 13.85
C ASP A 137 18.98 -12.28 12.43
N GLN A 138 18.13 -12.56 11.46
CA GLN A 138 18.43 -12.43 10.04
C GLN A 138 17.91 -11.10 9.52
N THR A 139 18.78 -10.09 9.50
CA THR A 139 18.42 -8.74 9.05
C THR A 139 18.67 -8.51 7.56
N GLU A 140 19.56 -9.28 6.94
CA GLU A 140 19.94 -9.15 5.53
C GLU A 140 19.27 -10.19 4.63
N SER A 141 19.37 -9.99 3.32
CA SER A 141 18.86 -10.94 2.31
C SER A 141 19.64 -12.27 2.26
N LYS A 142 20.89 -12.25 2.72
CA LYS A 142 21.75 -13.46 2.83
C LYS A 142 21.72 -13.96 4.26
N MET A 143 21.63 -15.28 4.43
CA MET A 143 21.66 -15.90 5.74
C MET A 143 22.99 -15.61 6.44
N GLN A 144 22.90 -15.02 7.63
CA GLN A 144 24.06 -14.71 8.46
C GLN A 144 24.28 -15.85 9.46
N GLU A 145 25.51 -16.40 9.45
CA GLU A 145 25.96 -17.39 10.41
C GLU A 145 26.62 -16.69 11.63
N PRO A 146 26.62 -17.33 12.82
CA PRO A 146 27.36 -16.79 13.97
C PRO A 146 28.85 -16.67 13.64
N LYS A 147 29.46 -15.56 13.98
CA LYS A 147 30.93 -15.36 13.78
C LYS A 147 31.78 -16.20 14.74
N SER A 148 31.28 -16.49 15.93
CA SER A 148 31.95 -17.31 16.93
C SER A 148 30.95 -17.86 17.94
N CYS A 149 31.27 -19.02 18.55
CA CYS A 149 30.47 -19.57 19.64
C CYS A 149 30.69 -18.80 20.94
N ASN A 150 29.60 -18.44 21.62
CA ASN A 150 29.65 -17.70 22.89
C ASN A 150 30.22 -18.54 24.04
N GLN A 151 30.12 -19.89 23.98
CA GLN A 151 30.59 -20.77 25.03
C GLN A 151 32.04 -21.24 24.81
N CYS A 152 32.35 -21.82 23.63
CA CYS A 152 33.67 -22.42 23.38
C CYS A 152 34.58 -21.59 22.46
N ARG A 153 34.15 -20.40 22.03
CA ARG A 153 34.84 -19.48 21.12
C ARG A 153 35.24 -20.11 19.77
N HIS A 154 34.62 -21.23 19.40
CA HIS A 154 34.85 -21.85 18.10
C HIS A 154 34.50 -20.86 16.98
N LYS A 155 35.40 -20.75 15.99
CA LYS A 155 35.20 -19.97 14.76
C LYS A 155 35.15 -20.97 13.61
N GLY A 156 34.07 -20.96 12.82
CA GLY A 156 33.93 -21.88 11.69
C GLY A 156 32.47 -21.97 11.24
N LYS A 157 32.15 -23.01 10.47
CA LYS A 157 30.77 -23.25 10.03
C LYS A 157 29.93 -23.80 11.17
N PHE A 158 28.71 -23.25 11.29
CA PHE A 158 27.71 -23.69 12.25
C PHE A 158 26.61 -24.44 11.51
N THR A 159 25.98 -25.40 12.15
CA THR A 159 24.88 -26.18 11.57
C THR A 159 23.55 -25.51 11.91
N LEU A 160 22.76 -25.16 10.89
CA LEU A 160 21.40 -24.64 11.11
C LEU A 160 20.50 -25.79 11.58
N ILE A 161 19.92 -25.68 12.80
CA ILE A 161 19.03 -26.68 13.38
C ILE A 161 17.58 -26.29 13.18
N ASP A 162 17.26 -25.01 13.40
CA ASP A 162 15.90 -24.51 13.36
C ASP A 162 15.84 -23.12 12.74
N LYS A 163 14.71 -22.78 12.15
CA LYS A 163 14.48 -21.48 11.49
C LYS A 163 13.07 -21.01 11.76
N LYS A 164 12.96 -19.77 12.24
CA LYS A 164 11.68 -19.08 12.33
C LYS A 164 11.43 -18.32 11.03
N LEU A 165 10.33 -18.68 10.37
CA LEU A 165 9.89 -18.05 9.13
C LEU A 165 8.84 -16.98 9.41
N THR A 166 8.84 -15.93 8.59
CA THR A 166 7.78 -14.91 8.51
C THR A 166 7.53 -14.63 7.04
N ASP A 167 6.27 -14.49 6.66
CA ASP A 167 5.93 -14.14 5.30
C ASP A 167 6.28 -12.69 5.03
N ILE A 168 6.84 -12.43 3.85
CA ILE A 168 7.17 -11.10 3.37
C ILE A 168 6.65 -10.90 1.95
N GLN A 169 6.29 -9.67 1.64
CA GLN A 169 5.94 -9.21 0.30
C GLN A 169 6.60 -7.86 0.03
N GLN A 170 7.05 -7.65 -1.20
CA GLN A 170 7.55 -6.36 -1.65
C GLN A 170 6.51 -5.70 -2.55
N LEU A 171 6.22 -4.44 -2.25
CA LEU A 171 5.47 -3.56 -3.13
C LEU A 171 6.40 -2.49 -3.69
N VAL A 172 6.14 -2.06 -4.91
CA VAL A 172 6.72 -0.85 -5.47
C VAL A 172 5.60 0.16 -5.61
N ILE A 173 5.69 1.26 -4.87
CA ILE A 173 4.76 2.37 -4.96
C ILE A 173 5.37 3.51 -5.77
N GLU A 174 4.52 4.20 -6.51
CA GLU A 174 4.85 5.33 -7.38
C GLU A 174 4.05 6.55 -6.94
N GLU A 175 4.61 7.73 -7.08
CA GLU A 175 3.89 8.98 -6.75
C GLU A 175 2.59 9.09 -7.54
N PRO A 176 1.48 9.50 -6.90
CA PRO A 176 0.21 9.66 -7.58
C PRO A 176 0.33 10.73 -8.68
N PRO A 177 -0.24 10.51 -9.88
CA PRO A 177 -0.15 11.47 -10.99
C PRO A 177 -0.69 12.87 -10.65
N GLU A 178 -1.62 12.94 -9.72
CA GLU A 178 -2.25 14.19 -9.28
C GLU A 178 -1.30 15.12 -8.49
N THR A 179 -0.23 14.55 -7.94
CA THR A 179 0.78 15.28 -7.15
C THR A 179 1.95 15.76 -8.00
N LEU A 180 1.94 15.45 -9.31
CA LEU A 180 2.99 15.77 -10.25
C LEU A 180 2.68 17.07 -10.99
N ASP A 181 3.63 17.99 -10.99
CA ASP A 181 3.57 19.16 -11.88
C ASP A 181 3.87 18.72 -13.33
N GLY A 182 3.21 19.40 -14.30
CA GLY A 182 3.20 18.95 -15.69
C GLY A 182 4.59 18.65 -16.28
N GLY A 183 4.82 17.37 -16.65
CA GLY A 183 6.04 16.88 -17.28
C GLY A 183 7.04 16.21 -16.36
N GLU A 184 6.81 16.15 -15.07
CA GLU A 184 7.68 15.46 -14.12
C GLU A 184 7.49 13.93 -14.19
N GLN A 185 8.61 13.20 -14.06
CA GLN A 185 8.57 11.75 -13.94
C GLN A 185 8.27 11.35 -12.49
N PRO A 186 7.30 10.43 -12.25
CA PRO A 186 6.99 9.96 -10.92
C PRO A 186 8.17 9.16 -10.34
N LYS A 187 8.48 9.40 -9.08
CA LYS A 187 9.47 8.62 -8.34
C LYS A 187 8.83 7.38 -7.74
N ARG A 188 9.65 6.36 -7.54
CA ARG A 188 9.25 5.07 -6.99
C ARG A 188 10.03 4.75 -5.73
N ILE A 189 9.37 4.07 -4.80
CA ILE A 189 10.00 3.52 -3.59
C ILE A 189 9.56 2.09 -3.38
N ARG A 190 10.47 1.27 -2.86
CA ARG A 190 10.20 -0.11 -2.47
C ARG A 190 9.68 -0.13 -1.04
N CYS A 191 8.60 -0.88 -0.82
CA CYS A 191 7.96 -1.07 0.46
C CYS A 191 7.99 -2.56 0.82
N ILE A 192 8.38 -2.89 2.04
CA ILE A 192 8.41 -4.27 2.53
C ILE A 192 7.30 -4.44 3.54
N LEU A 193 6.41 -5.40 3.28
CA LEU A 193 5.34 -5.82 4.17
C LEU A 193 5.71 -7.14 4.81
N ASP A 194 5.32 -7.32 6.06
CA ASP A 194 5.57 -8.53 6.82
C ASP A 194 4.36 -8.99 7.66
N ASP A 195 4.35 -10.29 7.94
CA ASP A 195 3.48 -10.98 8.90
C ASP A 195 1.96 -10.70 8.70
N ASP A 196 1.30 -10.05 9.66
CA ASP A 196 -0.14 -9.78 9.67
C ASP A 196 -0.63 -8.86 8.54
N LEU A 197 0.24 -8.00 8.00
CA LEU A 197 -0.09 -7.21 6.80
C LEU A 197 -0.35 -8.07 5.56
N LEU A 198 0.04 -9.35 5.60
CA LEU A 198 -0.09 -10.30 4.50
C LEU A 198 -1.28 -11.25 4.67
N GLU A 199 -2.13 -11.02 5.65
CA GLU A 199 -3.36 -11.79 5.82
C GLU A 199 -4.22 -11.76 4.55
N PRO A 200 -4.89 -12.89 4.19
CA PRO A 200 -5.68 -13.00 2.97
C PRO A 200 -6.79 -11.94 2.85
N ASP A 201 -7.39 -11.55 3.98
CA ASP A 201 -8.46 -10.54 4.01
C ASP A 201 -7.98 -9.16 3.54
N GLN A 202 -6.68 -8.91 3.64
CA GLN A 202 -6.05 -7.66 3.21
C GLN A 202 -5.42 -7.73 1.81
N GLU A 203 -5.51 -8.88 1.13
CA GLU A 203 -4.88 -9.08 -0.17
C GLU A 203 -5.37 -8.07 -1.21
N ARG A 204 -6.66 -7.75 -1.22
CA ARG A 204 -7.25 -6.77 -2.15
C ARG A 204 -6.61 -5.39 -2.04
N ARG A 205 -6.14 -4.99 -0.86
CA ARG A 205 -5.49 -3.69 -0.63
C ARG A 205 -4.12 -3.59 -1.30
N ARG A 206 -3.50 -4.73 -1.59
CA ARG A 206 -2.13 -4.85 -2.13
C ARG A 206 -2.07 -5.06 -3.62
N TYR A 207 -3.24 -5.04 -4.32
CA TYR A 207 -3.25 -5.20 -5.76
C TYR A 207 -2.64 -3.97 -6.47
N PRO A 208 -1.84 -4.21 -7.53
CA PRO A 208 -1.38 -3.14 -8.40
C PRO A 208 -2.55 -2.31 -8.92
N GLY A 209 -2.40 -0.98 -8.87
CA GLY A 209 -3.42 -0.03 -9.27
C GLY A 209 -4.16 0.64 -8.12
N ASN A 210 -4.07 0.11 -6.91
CA ASN A 210 -4.70 0.75 -5.75
C ASN A 210 -3.85 1.94 -5.29
N LYS A 211 -4.53 3.02 -4.93
CA LYS A 211 -3.93 4.13 -4.19
C LYS A 211 -3.84 3.73 -2.72
N VAL A 212 -2.65 3.89 -2.16
CA VAL A 212 -2.39 3.53 -0.78
C VAL A 212 -1.72 4.66 -0.04
N LYS A 213 -2.06 4.77 1.23
CA LYS A 213 -1.37 5.56 2.21
C LYS A 213 -0.58 4.60 3.11
N ILE A 214 0.73 4.67 3.04
CA ILE A 214 1.62 3.78 3.77
C ILE A 214 2.29 4.54 4.90
N VAL A 215 2.17 4.00 6.11
CA VAL A 215 2.98 4.40 7.25
C VAL A 215 4.11 3.40 7.41
N GLY A 216 5.34 3.87 7.50
CA GLY A 216 6.47 2.97 7.62
C GLY A 216 7.75 3.65 8.09
N ILE A 217 8.73 2.83 8.43
CA ILE A 217 10.06 3.28 8.85
C ILE A 217 10.98 3.29 7.65
N VAL A 218 11.65 4.42 7.42
CA VAL A 218 12.64 4.57 6.34
C VAL A 218 13.90 3.80 6.69
N LYS A 219 14.32 2.91 5.79
CA LYS A 219 15.54 2.11 5.95
C LYS A 219 16.45 2.23 4.72
N GLU A 220 17.72 1.93 4.94
CA GLU A 220 18.70 1.76 3.88
C GLU A 220 18.94 0.28 3.60
N VAL A 221 19.14 -0.06 2.34
CA VAL A 221 19.57 -1.39 1.91
C VAL A 221 20.75 -1.23 0.97
N ALA A 222 21.84 -1.93 1.25
CA ALA A 222 23.02 -1.89 0.41
C ALA A 222 22.71 -2.43 -1.00
N VAL A 223 23.09 -1.69 -2.02
CA VAL A 223 22.97 -2.14 -3.41
C VAL A 223 23.98 -3.27 -3.62
N SER A 224 23.50 -4.46 -3.98
CA SER A 224 24.37 -5.62 -4.20
C SER A 224 25.23 -5.39 -5.44
N SER A 225 26.57 -5.32 -5.25
CA SER A 225 27.52 -5.34 -6.35
C SER A 225 27.61 -6.75 -6.94
N LYS A 226 27.63 -6.86 -8.27
CA LYS A 226 27.85 -8.13 -8.98
C LYS A 226 29.20 -8.80 -8.62
N THR A 227 30.13 -8.05 -8.04
CA THR A 227 31.48 -8.51 -7.65
C THR A 227 31.58 -8.96 -6.20
N GLY A 228 30.48 -8.95 -5.41
CA GLY A 228 30.49 -9.36 -4.00
C GLY A 228 31.13 -8.35 -3.03
N ALA A 229 31.64 -7.22 -3.51
CA ALA A 229 32.15 -6.15 -2.67
C ALA A 229 30.96 -5.37 -2.04
N GLN A 230 31.14 -4.89 -0.80
CA GLN A 230 30.16 -3.99 -0.20
C GLN A 230 30.10 -2.69 -1.01
N SER A 231 28.89 -2.37 -1.49
CA SER A 231 28.65 -1.09 -2.16
C SER A 231 28.61 0.04 -1.13
N THR A 232 29.16 1.19 -1.50
CA THR A 232 29.00 2.45 -0.74
C THR A 232 27.67 3.15 -1.08
N GLN A 233 26.91 2.61 -2.03
CA GLN A 233 25.61 3.13 -2.41
C GLN A 233 24.51 2.32 -1.73
N PHE A 234 23.53 3.02 -1.19
CA PHE A 234 22.37 2.46 -0.52
C PHE A 234 21.09 2.93 -1.20
N ASP A 235 20.14 2.02 -1.34
CA ASP A 235 18.79 2.35 -1.72
C ASP A 235 17.95 2.62 -0.49
N ILE A 236 17.07 3.61 -0.59
CA ILE A 236 16.07 3.90 0.45
C ILE A 236 14.87 2.99 0.22
N ILE A 237 14.44 2.30 1.26
CA ILE A 237 13.24 1.48 1.29
C ILE A 237 12.36 1.87 2.46
N LEU A 238 11.08 1.51 2.39
CA LEU A 238 10.11 1.72 3.47
C LEU A 238 9.72 0.37 4.07
N GLU A 239 10.00 0.16 5.36
CA GLU A 239 9.47 -0.97 6.12
C GLU A 239 8.07 -0.60 6.61
N CYS A 240 7.05 -1.24 6.05
CA CYS A 240 5.66 -0.87 6.30
C CYS A 240 5.23 -1.23 7.71
N ASN A 241 4.64 -0.27 8.40
CA ASN A 241 3.91 -0.52 9.64
C ASN A 241 2.41 -0.65 9.37
N SER A 242 1.82 0.22 8.55
CA SER A 242 0.42 0.12 8.15
C SER A 242 0.23 0.48 6.68
N VAL A 243 -0.80 -0.10 6.07
CA VAL A 243 -1.20 0.16 4.69
C VAL A 243 -2.71 0.43 4.68
N GLU A 244 -3.08 1.65 4.35
CA GLU A 244 -4.47 2.06 4.15
C GLU A 244 -4.70 2.25 2.65
N THR A 245 -5.81 1.77 2.12
CA THR A 245 -6.22 2.11 0.77
C THR A 245 -6.85 3.49 0.78
N SER A 246 -6.32 4.39 -0.06
CA SER A 246 -6.92 5.73 -0.27
C SER A 246 -8.07 5.67 -1.29
N ASP A 247 -8.19 4.58 -2.03
CA ASP A 247 -9.36 4.35 -2.85
C ASP A 247 -10.49 3.99 -1.87
N GLU A 248 -11.40 4.90 -1.70
CA GLU A 248 -12.76 4.55 -1.31
C GLU A 248 -13.18 3.48 -2.32
N ASP A 249 -13.27 2.22 -1.88
CA ASP A 249 -13.88 1.20 -2.69
C ASP A 249 -15.28 1.74 -2.99
N PHE A 250 -15.56 2.06 -4.27
CA PHE A 250 -16.90 2.53 -4.67
C PHE A 250 -18.00 1.52 -4.32
N THR A 251 -17.63 0.33 -3.87
CA THR A 251 -18.52 -0.66 -3.25
C THR A 251 -18.87 -0.34 -1.79
N GLU A 252 -18.15 0.56 -1.12
CA GLU A 252 -18.34 0.99 0.27
C GLU A 252 -18.48 2.53 0.38
N LEU A 253 -18.88 3.23 -0.68
CA LEU A 253 -19.30 4.62 -0.58
C LEU A 253 -20.50 4.70 0.34
N GLU A 254 -20.25 4.99 1.60
CA GLU A 254 -21.30 5.41 2.53
C GLU A 254 -21.81 6.78 2.09
N ILE A 255 -22.84 6.76 1.25
CA ILE A 255 -23.55 7.98 0.86
C ILE A 255 -24.15 8.58 2.14
N SER A 256 -23.72 9.76 2.50
CA SER A 256 -24.30 10.47 3.65
C SER A 256 -25.79 10.77 3.39
N LYS A 257 -26.59 10.87 4.46
CA LYS A 257 -28.02 11.18 4.32
C LYS A 257 -28.27 12.53 3.63
N GLU A 258 -27.32 13.45 3.74
CA GLU A 258 -27.39 14.76 3.07
C GLU A 258 -27.16 14.60 1.56
N GLU A 259 -26.15 13.82 1.16
CA GLU A 259 -25.89 13.50 -0.25
C GLU A 259 -27.03 12.69 -0.88
N GLU A 260 -27.58 11.71 -0.16
CA GLU A 260 -28.75 10.95 -0.63
C GLU A 260 -29.94 11.90 -0.91
N THR A 261 -30.20 12.85 -0.01
CA THR A 261 -31.27 13.81 -0.18
C THR A 261 -31.05 14.70 -1.40
N GLU A 262 -29.81 15.13 -1.64
CA GLU A 262 -29.46 15.95 -2.80
C GLU A 262 -29.54 15.15 -4.12
N ILE A 263 -29.08 13.90 -4.14
CA ILE A 263 -29.24 13.01 -5.30
C ILE A 263 -30.71 12.79 -5.63
N LEU A 264 -31.55 12.54 -4.62
CA LEU A 264 -32.99 12.38 -4.81
C LEU A 264 -33.67 13.68 -5.28
N ARG A 265 -33.15 14.85 -4.88
CA ARG A 265 -33.61 16.15 -5.38
C ARG A 265 -33.26 16.33 -6.84
N LEU A 266 -32.01 16.05 -7.21
CA LEU A 266 -31.53 16.15 -8.58
C LEU A 266 -32.24 15.17 -9.51
N SER A 267 -32.53 13.94 -9.06
CA SER A 267 -33.22 12.93 -9.86
C SER A 267 -34.67 13.34 -10.28
N LYS A 268 -35.28 14.26 -9.55
CA LYS A 268 -36.61 14.81 -9.87
C LYS A 268 -36.61 15.98 -10.84
N ASP A 269 -35.42 16.50 -11.17
CA ASP A 269 -35.27 17.64 -12.10
C ASP A 269 -35.50 17.14 -13.54
N PRO A 270 -36.50 17.65 -14.27
CA PRO A 270 -36.74 17.22 -15.65
C PRO A 270 -35.60 17.57 -16.62
N GLU A 271 -34.78 18.56 -16.26
CA GLU A 271 -33.64 19.02 -17.08
C GLU A 271 -32.31 18.34 -16.67
N ILE A 272 -32.32 17.36 -15.79
CA ILE A 272 -31.09 16.76 -15.24
C ILE A 272 -30.21 16.16 -16.34
N TYR A 273 -30.83 15.57 -17.35
CA TYR A 273 -30.11 14.96 -18.47
C TYR A 273 -29.30 15.98 -19.25
N ASP A 274 -29.91 17.09 -19.62
CA ASP A 274 -29.24 18.18 -20.34
C ASP A 274 -28.16 18.87 -19.49
N LYS A 275 -28.40 18.98 -18.19
CA LYS A 275 -27.41 19.51 -17.23
C LYS A 275 -26.19 18.62 -17.11
N LEU A 276 -26.38 17.31 -17.07
CA LEU A 276 -25.28 16.32 -17.06
C LEU A 276 -24.44 16.41 -18.33
N ILE A 277 -25.08 16.44 -19.51
CA ILE A 277 -24.38 16.56 -20.79
C ILE A 277 -23.55 17.85 -20.85
N ARG A 278 -24.12 18.97 -20.45
CA ARG A 278 -23.44 20.29 -20.42
C ARG A 278 -22.33 20.37 -19.38
N SER A 279 -22.38 19.59 -18.31
CA SER A 279 -21.34 19.52 -17.29
C SER A 279 -20.05 18.84 -17.77
N ILE A 280 -20.16 18.00 -18.83
CA ILE A 280 -19.00 17.31 -19.39
C ILE A 280 -18.17 18.29 -20.23
N ALA A 281 -16.91 18.49 -19.84
CA ALA A 281 -15.96 19.37 -20.50
C ALA A 281 -16.55 20.75 -20.87
N PRO A 282 -16.94 21.59 -19.89
CA PRO A 282 -17.59 22.86 -20.14
C PRO A 282 -16.72 23.84 -20.94
N VAL A 283 -15.39 23.63 -20.94
CA VAL A 283 -14.44 24.42 -21.73
C VAL A 283 -14.62 24.24 -23.24
N ILE A 284 -15.21 23.11 -23.66
CA ILE A 284 -15.48 22.81 -25.06
C ILE A 284 -16.94 23.19 -25.37
N TYR A 285 -17.11 24.18 -26.24
CA TYR A 285 -18.44 24.57 -26.71
C TYR A 285 -18.95 23.64 -27.82
N GLY A 286 -20.25 23.28 -27.75
CA GLY A 286 -20.86 22.35 -28.70
C GLY A 286 -20.49 20.87 -28.44
N TYR A 287 -20.56 20.05 -29.48
CA TYR A 287 -20.35 18.62 -29.47
C TYR A 287 -21.29 17.86 -28.48
N GLU A 288 -22.54 18.30 -28.41
CA GLU A 288 -23.52 17.76 -27.45
C GLU A 288 -23.70 16.24 -27.62
N GLU A 289 -23.76 15.74 -28.87
CA GLU A 289 -23.89 14.31 -29.15
C GLU A 289 -22.70 13.49 -28.66
N ILE A 290 -21.47 14.06 -28.74
CA ILE A 290 -20.26 13.41 -28.24
C ILE A 290 -20.29 13.40 -26.70
N LYS A 291 -20.67 14.51 -26.08
CA LYS A 291 -20.81 14.63 -24.63
C LYS A 291 -21.88 13.70 -24.08
N GLU A 292 -23.00 13.56 -24.79
CA GLU A 292 -24.06 12.60 -24.48
C GLU A 292 -23.54 11.15 -24.55
N SER A 293 -22.82 10.82 -25.63
CA SER A 293 -22.20 9.49 -25.77
C SER A 293 -21.25 9.17 -24.61
N ILE A 294 -20.46 10.16 -24.17
CA ILE A 294 -19.56 10.04 -23.03
C ILE A 294 -20.35 9.88 -21.72
N ALA A 295 -21.43 10.63 -21.53
CA ALA A 295 -22.32 10.46 -20.37
C ALA A 295 -22.86 9.03 -20.30
N LEU A 296 -23.37 8.52 -21.40
CA LEU A 296 -23.86 7.15 -21.48
C LEU A 296 -22.77 6.11 -21.23
N GLN A 297 -21.54 6.36 -21.66
CA GLN A 297 -20.39 5.51 -21.35
C GLN A 297 -20.06 5.48 -19.87
N LEU A 298 -20.10 6.65 -19.18
CA LEU A 298 -19.84 6.77 -17.74
C LEU A 298 -20.85 5.98 -16.91
N PHE A 299 -22.12 6.00 -17.28
CA PHE A 299 -23.15 5.19 -16.62
C PHE A 299 -23.06 3.70 -16.98
N GLY A 300 -22.58 3.40 -18.19
CA GLY A 300 -22.52 2.03 -18.71
C GLY A 300 -23.90 1.43 -18.99
N GLY A 301 -23.89 0.23 -19.53
CA GLY A 301 -25.09 -0.59 -19.78
C GLY A 301 -25.24 -1.74 -18.79
N VAL A 302 -26.38 -2.40 -18.82
CA VAL A 302 -26.66 -3.58 -17.99
C VAL A 302 -26.16 -4.83 -18.69
N ARG A 303 -25.34 -5.62 -18.00
CA ARG A 303 -24.94 -6.96 -18.47
C ARG A 303 -26.16 -7.88 -18.49
N LYS A 304 -26.41 -8.51 -19.62
CA LYS A 304 -27.54 -9.44 -19.81
C LYS A 304 -27.02 -10.83 -20.12
N VAL A 305 -27.55 -11.81 -19.40
CA VAL A 305 -27.28 -13.23 -19.67
C VAL A 305 -28.57 -13.82 -20.20
N LYS A 306 -28.53 -14.46 -21.36
CA LYS A 306 -29.67 -15.16 -21.95
C LYS A 306 -29.76 -16.58 -21.38
N ASP A 307 -30.92 -17.21 -21.59
CA ASP A 307 -31.19 -18.58 -21.14
C ASP A 307 -30.28 -19.62 -21.79
N ASP A 308 -29.71 -19.30 -22.97
CA ASP A 308 -28.73 -20.12 -23.70
C ASP A 308 -27.28 -19.98 -23.17
N GLY A 309 -27.08 -19.18 -22.13
CA GLY A 309 -25.74 -18.89 -21.56
C GLY A 309 -24.97 -17.82 -22.32
N THR A 310 -25.53 -17.21 -23.39
CA THR A 310 -24.88 -16.11 -24.11
C THR A 310 -24.88 -14.84 -23.26
N GLU A 311 -23.72 -14.24 -23.05
CA GLU A 311 -23.58 -13.00 -22.30
C GLU A 311 -23.46 -11.79 -23.22
N TRP A 312 -24.27 -10.78 -22.96
CA TRP A 312 -24.14 -9.46 -23.55
C TRP A 312 -23.54 -8.52 -22.52
N ARG A 313 -22.34 -8.02 -22.78
CA ARG A 313 -21.68 -7.05 -21.92
C ARG A 313 -22.37 -5.69 -21.98
N GLY A 314 -22.37 -4.98 -20.84
CA GLY A 314 -22.89 -3.61 -20.76
C GLY A 314 -21.83 -2.52 -21.01
N ASP A 315 -20.57 -2.92 -21.22
CA ASP A 315 -19.47 -1.97 -21.38
C ASP A 315 -19.54 -1.31 -22.76
N VAL A 316 -19.50 0.03 -22.77
CA VAL A 316 -19.55 0.84 -24.00
C VAL A 316 -18.15 1.40 -24.26
N HIS A 317 -17.65 1.19 -25.48
CA HIS A 317 -16.36 1.74 -25.91
C HIS A 317 -16.58 2.82 -26.98
N ILE A 318 -15.86 3.96 -26.87
CA ILE A 318 -15.95 5.10 -27.77
C ILE A 318 -14.62 5.28 -28.47
N LEU A 319 -14.65 5.44 -29.81
CA LEU A 319 -13.52 5.85 -30.62
C LEU A 319 -13.77 7.25 -31.16
N LEU A 320 -12.92 8.23 -30.77
CA LEU A 320 -12.98 9.59 -31.25
C LEU A 320 -12.08 9.74 -32.49
N MET A 321 -12.67 10.00 -33.63
CA MET A 321 -11.97 10.24 -34.89
C MET A 321 -12.26 11.67 -35.39
N GLY A 322 -11.25 12.34 -35.94
CA GLY A 322 -11.39 13.69 -36.48
C GLY A 322 -10.04 14.40 -36.66
N ASP A 323 -10.07 15.59 -37.20
CA ASP A 323 -8.89 16.37 -37.54
C ASP A 323 -8.06 16.78 -36.31
N PRO A 324 -6.77 17.06 -36.48
CA PRO A 324 -5.96 17.70 -35.43
C PRO A 324 -6.58 19.00 -34.94
N GLY A 325 -6.56 19.26 -33.64
CA GLY A 325 -7.13 20.48 -33.05
C GLY A 325 -8.64 20.42 -32.75
N ALA A 326 -9.35 19.34 -33.06
CA ALA A 326 -10.79 19.18 -32.76
C ALA A 326 -11.12 18.94 -31.26
N GLY A 327 -10.16 19.06 -30.35
CA GLY A 327 -10.40 18.95 -28.90
C GLY A 327 -10.44 17.52 -28.35
N LYS A 328 -10.14 16.48 -29.16
CA LYS A 328 -10.18 15.07 -28.74
C LYS A 328 -9.38 14.76 -27.46
N SER A 329 -8.10 15.18 -27.44
CA SER A 329 -7.22 14.97 -26.27
C SER A 329 -7.68 15.75 -25.04
N ILE A 330 -8.31 16.91 -25.21
CA ILE A 330 -8.87 17.69 -24.11
C ILE A 330 -10.05 16.95 -23.48
N LEU A 331 -10.95 16.38 -24.32
CA LEU A 331 -12.06 15.55 -23.86
C LEU A 331 -11.55 14.33 -23.06
N LEU A 332 -10.57 13.61 -23.61
CA LEU A 332 -10.00 12.44 -22.95
C LEU A 332 -9.35 12.77 -21.59
N ARG A 333 -8.60 13.87 -21.51
CA ARG A 333 -8.02 14.34 -20.23
C ARG A 333 -9.08 14.72 -19.23
N TYR A 334 -10.12 15.44 -19.67
CA TYR A 334 -11.22 15.83 -18.80
C TYR A 334 -11.91 14.60 -18.20
N ILE A 335 -12.20 13.59 -19.03
CA ILE A 335 -12.81 12.35 -18.60
C ILE A 335 -11.87 11.57 -17.67
N GLY A 336 -10.57 11.57 -17.96
CA GLY A 336 -9.55 10.95 -17.12
C GLY A 336 -9.48 11.53 -15.71
N ASN A 337 -9.88 12.79 -15.54
CA ASN A 337 -9.96 13.44 -14.23
C ASN A 337 -11.34 13.31 -13.58
N LEU A 338 -12.41 13.18 -14.38
CA LEU A 338 -13.79 13.12 -13.88
C LEU A 338 -14.18 11.70 -13.45
N ALA A 339 -13.84 10.69 -14.26
CA ALA A 339 -14.33 9.35 -14.04
C ALA A 339 -13.56 8.63 -12.90
N PRO A 340 -14.27 7.94 -12.01
CA PRO A 340 -13.64 7.14 -10.99
C PRO A 340 -12.76 6.04 -11.61
N LYS A 341 -11.61 5.77 -11.00
CA LYS A 341 -10.61 4.78 -11.50
C LYS A 341 -10.22 4.99 -12.97
N ALA A 342 -10.30 6.23 -13.47
CA ALA A 342 -9.85 6.55 -14.80
C ALA A 342 -8.32 6.59 -14.89
N ARG A 343 -7.81 6.18 -16.06
CA ARG A 343 -6.38 6.28 -16.42
C ARG A 343 -6.25 6.92 -17.78
N TYR A 344 -5.46 7.98 -17.84
CA TYR A 344 -5.11 8.64 -19.10
C TYR A 344 -3.71 8.21 -19.54
N VAL A 345 -3.59 7.77 -20.79
CA VAL A 345 -2.32 7.35 -21.38
C VAL A 345 -2.16 7.92 -22.78
N ALA A 346 -1.00 8.50 -23.05
CA ALA A 346 -0.62 8.91 -24.39
C ALA A 346 -0.15 7.70 -25.20
N GLY A 347 -0.85 7.36 -26.28
CA GLY A 347 -0.66 6.14 -27.07
C GLY A 347 0.72 6.00 -27.71
N ARG A 348 1.44 7.10 -27.98
CA ARG A 348 2.81 7.07 -28.53
C ARG A 348 3.85 6.39 -27.62
N GLY A 349 3.56 6.24 -26.33
CA GLY A 349 4.44 5.55 -25.34
C GLY A 349 3.89 4.21 -24.87
N ALA A 350 2.69 3.83 -25.25
CA ALA A 350 2.04 2.62 -24.78
C ALA A 350 2.45 1.41 -25.66
N SER A 351 3.44 0.65 -25.20
CA SER A 351 3.67 -0.68 -25.74
C SER A 351 2.51 -1.62 -25.36
N GLY A 352 2.31 -2.72 -26.12
CA GLY A 352 1.29 -3.72 -25.76
C GLY A 352 1.42 -4.21 -24.31
N ALA A 353 2.64 -4.40 -23.81
CA ALA A 353 2.92 -4.74 -22.42
C ALA A 353 2.55 -3.61 -21.43
N GLY A 354 2.78 -2.34 -21.78
CA GLY A 354 2.40 -1.19 -20.95
C GLY A 354 0.89 -0.98 -20.88
N LEU A 355 0.13 -1.44 -21.87
CA LEU A 355 -1.33 -1.42 -21.83
C LEU A 355 -1.92 -2.59 -21.05
N THR A 356 -1.35 -3.78 -21.13
CA THR A 356 -1.91 -5.00 -20.52
C THR A 356 -1.20 -5.37 -19.21
N ALA A 357 -0.15 -6.17 -19.29
CA ALA A 357 0.69 -6.57 -18.18
C ALA A 357 2.08 -6.96 -18.68
N ALA A 358 3.10 -6.72 -17.88
CA ALA A 358 4.45 -7.15 -18.13
C ALA A 358 4.97 -8.03 -16.99
N VAL A 359 5.71 -9.08 -17.32
CA VAL A 359 6.43 -9.88 -16.33
C VAL A 359 7.83 -9.29 -16.22
N VAL A 360 8.16 -8.78 -15.04
CA VAL A 360 9.43 -8.13 -14.74
C VAL A 360 10.21 -8.95 -13.73
N LYS A 361 11.51 -9.05 -13.89
CA LYS A 361 12.36 -9.75 -12.92
C LYS A 361 12.54 -8.86 -11.69
N ASP A 362 12.16 -9.38 -10.53
CA ASP A 362 12.43 -8.74 -9.25
C ASP A 362 13.88 -9.04 -8.85
N GLU A 363 14.73 -8.04 -8.89
CA GLU A 363 16.17 -8.20 -8.57
C GLU A 363 16.42 -8.36 -7.07
N PHE A 364 15.49 -7.90 -6.22
CA PHE A 364 15.67 -7.92 -4.77
C PHE A 364 15.26 -9.26 -4.15
N LEU A 365 14.06 -9.76 -4.49
CA LEU A 365 13.56 -11.04 -4.01
C LEU A 365 13.96 -12.23 -4.90
N GLY A 366 14.62 -11.94 -6.03
CA GLY A 366 15.14 -12.97 -6.94
C GLY A 366 14.04 -13.79 -7.63
N GLY A 367 12.93 -13.15 -8.04
CA GLY A 367 11.81 -13.81 -8.71
C GLY A 367 11.26 -13.03 -9.88
N TRP A 368 10.08 -13.43 -10.34
CA TRP A 368 9.29 -12.73 -11.33
C TRP A 368 8.15 -12.01 -10.64
N ALA A 369 7.87 -10.78 -11.04
CA ALA A 369 6.73 -10.02 -10.56
C ALA A 369 5.88 -9.54 -11.75
N LEU A 370 4.57 -9.47 -11.55
CA LEU A 370 3.65 -8.95 -12.54
C LEU A 370 3.52 -7.43 -12.35
N GLU A 371 3.89 -6.67 -13.38
CA GLU A 371 3.62 -5.24 -13.47
C GLU A 371 2.32 -5.04 -14.25
N ALA A 372 1.32 -4.44 -13.60
CA ALA A 372 0.03 -4.18 -14.22
C ALA A 372 0.13 -3.02 -15.20
N GLY A 373 -0.40 -3.22 -16.41
CA GLY A 373 -0.55 -2.17 -17.41
C GLY A 373 -1.82 -1.34 -17.20
N THR A 374 -1.97 -0.29 -18.00
CA THR A 374 -3.04 0.71 -17.86
C THR A 374 -4.45 0.12 -17.86
N LEU A 375 -4.74 -0.88 -18.71
CA LEU A 375 -6.06 -1.49 -18.77
C LEU A 375 -6.40 -2.29 -17.51
N VAL A 376 -5.40 -2.96 -16.92
CA VAL A 376 -5.57 -3.68 -15.65
C VAL A 376 -5.81 -2.70 -14.51
N LEU A 377 -5.05 -1.58 -14.49
CA LEU A 377 -5.20 -0.52 -13.50
C LEU A 377 -6.53 0.23 -13.60
N ALA A 378 -7.13 0.28 -14.80
CA ALA A 378 -8.44 0.88 -15.05
C ALA A 378 -9.61 -0.11 -14.92
N ASN A 379 -9.39 -1.29 -14.33
CA ASN A 379 -10.44 -2.30 -14.16
C ASN A 379 -11.64 -1.74 -13.37
N LYS A 380 -12.84 -1.93 -13.89
CA LYS A 380 -14.10 -1.32 -13.41
C LYS A 380 -14.09 0.23 -13.40
N GLY A 381 -13.21 0.83 -14.17
CA GLY A 381 -13.10 2.26 -14.39
C GLY A 381 -13.00 2.57 -15.87
N MET A 382 -12.26 3.61 -16.23
CA MET A 382 -12.15 4.08 -17.61
C MET A 382 -10.68 4.23 -18.04
N ALA A 383 -10.30 3.67 -19.20
CA ALA A 383 -9.01 3.90 -19.80
C ALA A 383 -9.15 4.89 -20.97
N CYS A 384 -8.55 6.07 -20.84
CA CYS A 384 -8.49 7.12 -21.86
C CYS A 384 -7.15 7.00 -22.59
N ILE A 385 -7.17 6.50 -23.81
CA ILE A 385 -5.97 6.27 -24.63
C ILE A 385 -5.95 7.33 -25.75
N ASP A 386 -4.95 8.22 -25.74
CA ASP A 386 -4.81 9.34 -26.68
C ASP A 386 -3.79 9.06 -27.77
#